data_86aa55d9f2a24118e10c91c374573a64
#
_entry.id   86aa55d9f2a24118e10c91c374573a64
#
_cell.length_a   1.000
_cell.length_b   1.000
_cell.length_c   1.000
_cell.angle_alpha   90.00
_cell.angle_beta   90.00
_cell.angle_gamma   90.00
#
_symmetry.space_group_name_H-M   'P 1'
#
loop_
_entity.id
_entity.type
_entity.pdbx_description
1 polymer ?
#
loop_
_entity_poly.entity_id
_entity_poly.type
_entity_poly.pdbx_seq_one_letter_code
_entity_poly.pdbx_strand_id
1 'polypeptide(L)'
;MLTAMDPNRAFGEMPLPLFAPAADDVAQPAVAGKGAPSYLADHRARLRERFLTGGAEAMPDYEMLELILFRAIPRQDVKPLARRLIEAFGDFTRVLTAPPPRLLAVEGVGPAVVTELKIVEAAAQRMARARILHRPVLSSWQALLDYCHTAMAHREIEQFRVLYL
;
A
#
# COMPACT_ATOMS: atom_id res chain seq x y z
N MET A 1 -26.57 -57.27 -49.56
CA MET A 1 -25.15 -56.87 -49.53
C MET A 1 -25.06 -55.69 -48.54
N LEU A 2 -24.81 -55.98 -47.28
CA LEU A 2 -24.66 -54.96 -46.21
C LEU A 2 -23.20 -54.56 -46.19
N THR A 3 -22.95 -53.29 -46.50
CA THR A 3 -21.62 -52.67 -46.33
C THR A 3 -21.44 -52.23 -44.90
N ALA A 4 -20.43 -52.79 -44.24
CA ALA A 4 -20.08 -52.52 -42.85
C ALA A 4 -19.70 -51.03 -42.67
N MET A 5 -20.34 -50.43 -41.71
CA MET A 5 -20.06 -49.06 -41.24
C MET A 5 -18.89 -49.13 -40.25
N ASP A 6 -17.81 -48.45 -40.61
CA ASP A 6 -16.59 -48.34 -39.82
C ASP A 6 -16.86 -47.44 -38.59
N PRO A 7 -16.75 -47.94 -37.33
CA PRO A 7 -17.08 -47.16 -36.16
C PRO A 7 -15.98 -46.15 -35.74
N ASN A 8 -14.90 -45.96 -36.49
CA ASN A 8 -13.74 -45.18 -36.07
C ASN A 8 -13.60 -43.82 -36.79
N ARG A 9 -14.70 -43.30 -37.39
CA ARG A 9 -14.65 -42.04 -38.14
C ARG A 9 -15.44 -40.89 -37.54
N ALA A 10 -15.53 -40.78 -36.21
CA ALA A 10 -16.42 -39.78 -35.61
C ALA A 10 -15.80 -38.95 -34.47
N PHE A 11 -14.51 -38.79 -34.41
CA PHE A 11 -13.95 -37.71 -33.56
C PHE A 11 -12.71 -37.13 -34.24
N GLY A 12 -12.96 -36.32 -35.26
CA GLY A 12 -11.94 -35.36 -35.73
C GLY A 12 -11.65 -34.40 -34.58
N GLU A 13 -10.43 -34.44 -34.10
CA GLU A 13 -9.90 -33.46 -33.14
C GLU A 13 -9.98 -32.07 -33.78
N MET A 14 -11.06 -31.34 -33.52
CA MET A 14 -11.05 -29.90 -33.69
C MET A 14 -10.33 -29.31 -32.49
N PRO A 15 -9.17 -28.67 -32.64
CA PRO A 15 -8.53 -27.97 -31.53
C PRO A 15 -9.48 -26.86 -31.06
N LEU A 16 -9.75 -26.86 -29.76
CA LEU A 16 -10.54 -25.84 -29.12
C LEU A 16 -9.89 -24.48 -29.39
N PRO A 17 -10.64 -23.43 -29.77
CA PRO A 17 -10.08 -22.13 -30.15
C PRO A 17 -9.37 -21.41 -28.99
N LEU A 18 -9.44 -21.98 -27.78
CA LEU A 18 -8.78 -21.44 -26.60
C LEU A 18 -7.26 -21.65 -26.58
N PHE A 19 -6.72 -22.54 -27.42
CA PHE A 19 -5.28 -22.88 -27.47
C PHE A 19 -4.67 -22.75 -28.87
N ALA A 20 -5.29 -21.99 -29.76
CA ALA A 20 -4.64 -21.65 -30.99
C ALA A 20 -3.45 -20.75 -30.69
N PRO A 21 -2.21 -21.08 -31.14
CA PRO A 21 -1.11 -20.15 -31.04
C PRO A 21 -1.49 -18.91 -31.84
N ALA A 22 -1.38 -17.74 -31.20
CA ALA A 22 -1.60 -16.47 -31.88
C ALA A 22 -0.60 -16.36 -33.04
N ALA A 23 -1.12 -16.47 -34.26
CA ALA A 23 -0.38 -16.10 -35.43
C ALA A 23 -0.30 -14.58 -35.52
N ASP A 24 0.92 -14.12 -35.78
CA ASP A 24 1.26 -12.83 -36.35
C ASP A 24 1.12 -11.61 -35.44
N ASP A 25 2.20 -11.29 -34.81
CA ASP A 25 3.03 -10.07 -34.93
C ASP A 25 2.33 -8.91 -35.68
N VAL A 26 1.20 -8.44 -35.11
CA VAL A 26 0.77 -7.07 -35.32
C VAL A 26 1.46 -6.25 -34.29
N ALA A 27 2.57 -5.63 -34.66
CA ALA A 27 3.24 -4.59 -33.92
C ALA A 27 2.18 -3.57 -33.45
N GLN A 28 1.72 -3.71 -32.20
CA GLN A 28 0.96 -2.66 -31.58
C GLN A 28 1.89 -1.45 -31.49
N PRO A 29 1.47 -0.27 -31.99
CA PRO A 29 2.25 0.93 -31.77
C PRO A 29 2.37 1.08 -30.24
N ALA A 30 3.60 0.99 -29.75
CA ALA A 30 3.93 1.30 -28.39
C ALA A 30 3.35 2.70 -28.11
N VAL A 31 2.24 2.75 -27.36
CA VAL A 31 1.79 3.99 -26.76
C VAL A 31 2.91 4.33 -25.79
N ALA A 32 3.81 5.19 -26.27
CA ALA A 32 4.83 5.82 -25.43
C ALA A 32 4.09 6.68 -24.41
N GLY A 33 3.60 6.03 -23.38
CA GLY A 33 3.18 6.69 -22.17
C GLY A 33 4.41 7.46 -21.71
N LYS A 34 4.32 8.79 -21.61
CA LYS A 34 5.37 9.66 -21.08
C LYS A 34 5.78 9.07 -19.72
N GLY A 35 6.86 8.28 -19.71
CA GLY A 35 7.45 7.74 -18.50
C GLY A 35 7.78 8.90 -17.57
N ALA A 36 7.71 8.66 -16.27
CA ALA A 36 8.23 9.65 -15.31
C ALA A 36 9.66 10.02 -15.72
N PRO A 37 10.06 11.30 -15.59
CA PRO A 37 11.41 11.73 -15.92
C PRO A 37 12.45 10.82 -15.24
N SER A 38 13.52 10.45 -15.93
CA SER A 38 14.51 9.47 -15.46
C SER A 38 15.03 9.78 -14.05
N TYR A 39 15.24 11.07 -13.72
CA TYR A 39 15.72 11.49 -12.40
C TYR A 39 14.74 11.14 -11.27
N LEU A 40 13.41 11.12 -11.53
CA LEU A 40 12.41 10.71 -10.54
C LEU A 40 12.45 9.21 -10.30
N ALA A 41 12.66 8.43 -11.37
CA ALA A 41 12.81 6.98 -11.24
C ALA A 41 14.08 6.64 -10.44
N ASP A 42 15.18 7.30 -10.72
CA ASP A 42 16.45 7.12 -10.02
C ASP A 42 16.38 7.57 -8.54
N HIS A 43 15.69 8.69 -8.27
CA HIS A 43 15.44 9.13 -6.89
C HIS A 43 14.63 8.10 -6.11
N ARG A 44 13.54 7.59 -6.69
CA ARG A 44 12.70 6.56 -6.06
C ARG A 44 13.45 5.25 -5.82
N ALA A 45 14.29 4.83 -6.77
CA ALA A 45 15.09 3.63 -6.63
C ALA A 45 16.09 3.79 -5.47
N ARG A 46 16.86 4.88 -5.43
CA ARG A 46 17.81 5.18 -4.34
C ARG A 46 17.15 5.27 -2.97
N LEU A 47 15.96 5.86 -2.89
CA LEU A 47 15.24 5.98 -1.62
C LEU A 47 14.78 4.62 -1.08
N ARG A 48 14.28 3.75 -1.98
CA ARG A 48 13.94 2.36 -1.62
C ARG A 48 15.15 1.55 -1.19
N GLU A 49 16.25 1.66 -1.93
CA GLU A 49 17.50 1.00 -1.60
C GLU A 49 18.01 1.43 -0.22
N ARG A 50 18.01 2.74 0.06
CA ARG A 50 18.41 3.26 1.37
C ARG A 50 17.53 2.74 2.50
N PHE A 51 16.23 2.64 2.29
CA PHE A 51 15.32 2.04 3.26
C PHE A 51 15.60 0.56 3.51
N LEU A 52 15.87 -0.21 2.43
CA LEU A 52 16.11 -1.65 2.55
C LEU A 52 17.47 -1.96 3.19
N THR A 53 18.50 -1.13 2.97
CA THR A 53 19.85 -1.34 3.49
C THR A 53 20.04 -0.71 4.88
N GLY A 54 19.53 0.49 5.11
CA GLY A 54 19.71 1.25 6.35
C GLY A 54 18.54 1.15 7.35
N GLY A 55 17.41 0.60 6.94
CA GLY A 55 16.22 0.52 7.77
C GLY A 55 15.51 1.87 7.99
N ALA A 56 14.45 1.84 8.78
CA ALA A 56 13.64 3.03 9.06
C ALA A 56 14.41 4.11 9.83
N GLU A 57 15.30 3.70 10.72
CA GLU A 57 16.09 4.62 11.56
C GLU A 57 17.06 5.51 10.76
N ALA A 58 17.44 5.08 9.55
CA ALA A 58 18.31 5.85 8.66
C ALA A 58 17.57 6.91 7.84
N MET A 59 16.22 7.03 8.01
CA MET A 59 15.40 7.88 7.17
C MET A 59 14.64 8.93 8.00
N PRO A 60 14.72 10.21 7.60
CA PRO A 60 13.89 11.26 8.19
C PRO A 60 12.42 11.07 7.81
N ASP A 61 11.52 11.59 8.64
CA ASP A 61 10.07 11.48 8.50
C ASP A 61 9.52 11.82 7.10
N TYR A 62 10.03 12.89 6.49
CA TYR A 62 9.56 13.28 5.17
C TYR A 62 9.93 12.28 4.07
N GLU A 63 11.07 11.58 4.19
CA GLU A 63 11.48 10.55 3.23
C GLU A 63 10.72 9.23 3.42
N MET A 64 10.40 8.87 4.68
CA MET A 64 9.47 7.79 4.98
C MET A 64 8.11 8.06 4.34
N LEU A 65 7.64 9.30 4.42
CA LEU A 65 6.40 9.72 3.81
C LEU A 65 6.46 9.67 2.27
N GLU A 66 7.58 10.10 1.66
CA GLU A 66 7.78 9.97 0.21
C GLU A 66 7.62 8.51 -0.27
N LEU A 67 8.16 7.54 0.47
CA LEU A 67 8.05 6.12 0.13
C LEU A 67 6.59 5.64 0.06
N ILE A 68 5.75 6.10 0.98
CA ILE A 68 4.31 5.80 0.98
C ILE A 68 3.63 6.49 -0.20
N LEU A 69 3.92 7.79 -0.41
CA LEU A 69 3.31 8.61 -1.45
C LEU A 69 3.66 8.13 -2.87
N PHE A 70 4.79 7.44 -3.07
CA PHE A 70 5.14 6.86 -4.36
C PHE A 70 4.09 5.90 -4.92
N ARG A 71 3.29 5.27 -4.08
CA ARG A 71 2.22 4.36 -4.49
C ARG A 71 1.00 5.13 -4.98
N ALA A 72 0.63 6.18 -4.26
CA ALA A 72 -0.53 7.01 -4.61
C ALA A 72 -0.25 7.92 -5.82
N ILE A 73 1.00 8.38 -5.99
CA ILE A 73 1.40 9.35 -7.00
C ILE A 73 2.61 8.81 -7.78
N PRO A 74 2.40 7.93 -8.79
CA PRO A 74 3.51 7.20 -9.41
C PRO A 74 4.40 8.02 -10.36
N ARG A 75 3.92 9.16 -10.88
CA ARG A 75 4.57 9.89 -11.98
C ARG A 75 5.05 11.30 -11.66
N GLN A 76 4.82 11.78 -10.44
CA GLN A 76 5.16 13.16 -10.03
C GLN A 76 6.18 13.15 -8.89
N ASP A 77 6.84 14.27 -8.69
CA ASP A 77 7.65 14.50 -7.50
C ASP A 77 6.74 14.67 -6.28
N VAL A 78 6.92 13.80 -5.30
CA VAL A 78 6.13 13.81 -4.06
C VAL A 78 6.82 14.51 -2.90
N LYS A 79 8.09 14.88 -3.06
CA LYS A 79 8.86 15.54 -2.01
C LYS A 79 8.25 16.85 -1.51
N PRO A 80 7.73 17.75 -2.37
CA PRO A 80 7.05 18.95 -1.91
C PRO A 80 5.80 18.61 -1.08
N LEU A 81 5.03 17.60 -1.50
CA LEU A 81 3.84 17.15 -0.76
C LEU A 81 4.19 16.53 0.59
N ALA A 82 5.23 15.68 0.65
CA ALA A 82 5.70 15.10 1.90
C ALA A 82 6.10 16.17 2.92
N ARG A 83 6.86 17.18 2.49
CA ARG A 83 7.25 18.29 3.36
C ARG A 83 6.05 19.10 3.83
N ARG A 84 5.11 19.40 2.95
CA ARG A 84 3.87 20.14 3.29
C ARG A 84 3.03 19.39 4.31
N LEU A 85 2.95 18.07 4.21
CA LEU A 85 2.26 17.23 5.20
C LEU A 85 2.96 17.27 6.57
N ILE A 86 4.28 17.15 6.61
CA ILE A 86 5.03 17.29 7.88
C ILE A 86 4.86 18.68 8.46
N GLU A 87 4.91 19.73 7.65
CA GLU A 87 4.68 21.11 8.12
C GLU A 87 3.28 21.30 8.68
N ALA A 88 2.25 20.75 8.04
CA ALA A 88 0.86 20.88 8.47
C ALA A 88 0.52 20.10 9.75
N PHE A 89 1.14 18.95 9.98
CA PHE A 89 0.80 18.04 11.08
C PHE A 89 1.91 17.88 12.13
N GLY A 90 3.15 18.25 11.82
CA GLY A 90 4.29 18.25 12.73
C GLY A 90 5.24 17.07 12.52
N ASP A 91 4.76 15.84 12.54
CA ASP A 91 5.57 14.63 12.42
C ASP A 91 4.86 13.53 11.61
N PHE A 92 5.61 12.47 11.29
CA PHE A 92 5.12 11.33 10.52
C PHE A 92 3.91 10.64 11.16
N THR A 93 3.94 10.44 12.47
CA THR A 93 2.86 9.77 13.20
C THR A 93 1.57 10.57 13.14
N ARG A 94 1.65 11.88 13.33
CA ARG A 94 0.50 12.78 13.25
C ARG A 94 -0.07 12.86 11.84
N VAL A 95 0.75 12.78 10.80
CA VAL A 95 0.26 12.66 9.42
C VAL A 95 -0.55 11.38 9.24
N LEU A 96 -0.03 10.23 9.69
CA LEU A 96 -0.72 8.95 9.56
C LEU A 96 -2.04 8.90 10.33
N THR A 97 -2.07 9.47 11.54
CA THR A 97 -3.24 9.43 12.43
C THR A 97 -4.25 10.56 12.17
N ALA A 98 -3.92 11.54 11.33
CA ALA A 98 -4.80 12.66 11.01
C ALA A 98 -6.12 12.20 10.39
N PRO A 99 -7.26 12.80 10.75
CA PRO A 99 -8.55 12.44 10.15
C PRO A 99 -8.58 12.70 8.64
N PRO A 100 -9.25 11.86 7.84
CA PRO A 100 -9.34 12.01 6.39
C PRO A 100 -9.75 13.42 5.90
N PRO A 101 -10.72 14.11 6.51
CA PRO A 101 -11.08 15.47 6.09
C PRO A 101 -9.93 16.47 6.25
N ARG A 102 -9.12 16.36 7.31
CA ARG A 102 -7.95 17.23 7.52
C ARG A 102 -6.84 16.93 6.52
N LEU A 103 -6.62 15.67 6.19
CA LEU A 103 -5.66 15.29 5.14
C LEU A 103 -6.08 15.86 3.78
N LEU A 104 -7.36 15.73 3.41
CA LEU A 104 -7.89 16.24 2.15
C LEU A 104 -7.85 17.78 2.04
N ALA A 105 -7.78 18.50 3.16
CA ALA A 105 -7.63 19.94 3.17
C ALA A 105 -6.22 20.42 2.75
N VAL A 106 -5.22 19.51 2.76
CA VAL A 106 -3.86 19.84 2.32
C VAL A 106 -3.79 19.79 0.79
N GLU A 107 -3.29 20.85 0.19
CA GLU A 107 -3.14 20.95 -1.26
C GLU A 107 -2.26 19.82 -1.82
N GLY A 108 -2.76 19.12 -2.84
CA GLY A 108 -2.10 17.98 -3.47
C GLY A 108 -2.43 16.63 -2.85
N VAL A 109 -3.21 16.58 -1.78
CA VAL A 109 -3.71 15.35 -1.17
C VAL A 109 -5.04 14.95 -1.80
N GLY A 110 -5.03 13.84 -2.54
CA GLY A 110 -6.24 13.22 -3.08
C GLY A 110 -6.66 11.97 -2.31
N PRO A 111 -7.82 11.38 -2.66
CA PRO A 111 -8.33 10.16 -2.00
C PRO A 111 -7.33 8.99 -2.00
N ALA A 112 -6.55 8.83 -3.07
CA ALA A 112 -5.53 7.79 -3.15
C ALA A 112 -4.42 7.96 -2.09
N VAL A 113 -3.98 9.21 -1.85
CA VAL A 113 -3.01 9.52 -0.81
C VAL A 113 -3.57 9.19 0.57
N VAL A 114 -4.82 9.60 0.85
CA VAL A 114 -5.48 9.28 2.12
C VAL A 114 -5.58 7.79 2.32
N THR A 115 -5.94 7.04 1.28
CA THR A 115 -6.04 5.57 1.36
C THR A 115 -4.70 4.93 1.74
N GLU A 116 -3.61 5.29 1.08
CA GLU A 116 -2.28 4.74 1.39
C GLU A 116 -1.84 5.06 2.84
N LEU A 117 -2.05 6.29 3.30
CA LEU A 117 -1.75 6.67 4.68
C LEU A 117 -2.58 5.85 5.69
N LYS A 118 -3.87 5.65 5.43
CA LYS A 118 -4.77 4.89 6.30
C LYS A 118 -4.52 3.38 6.29
N ILE A 119 -3.98 2.83 5.20
CA ILE A 119 -3.51 1.45 5.15
C ILE A 119 -2.34 1.26 6.11
N VAL A 120 -1.36 2.18 6.11
CA VAL A 120 -0.21 2.11 7.02
C VAL A 120 -0.65 2.25 8.48
N GLU A 121 -1.52 3.21 8.80
CA GLU A 121 -2.11 3.35 10.13
C GLU A 121 -2.81 2.05 10.58
N ALA A 122 -3.67 1.50 9.73
CA ALA A 122 -4.39 0.27 10.04
C ALA A 122 -3.46 -0.94 10.25
N ALA A 123 -2.38 -1.04 9.46
CA ALA A 123 -1.37 -2.08 9.63
C ALA A 123 -0.66 -1.95 10.98
N ALA A 124 -0.21 -0.75 11.34
CA ALA A 124 0.43 -0.49 12.61
C ALA A 124 -0.50 -0.82 13.81
N GLN A 125 -1.77 -0.44 13.73
CA GLN A 125 -2.77 -0.76 14.75
C GLN A 125 -2.99 -2.27 14.90
N ARG A 126 -3.05 -3.03 13.78
CA ARG A 126 -3.19 -4.49 13.81
C ARG A 126 -1.98 -5.15 14.44
N MET A 127 -0.77 -4.71 14.10
CA MET A 127 0.46 -5.21 14.69
C MET A 127 0.54 -4.95 16.20
N ALA A 128 0.16 -3.74 16.63
CA ALA A 128 0.10 -3.40 18.04
C ALA A 128 -0.90 -4.30 18.80
N ARG A 129 -2.09 -4.52 18.26
CA ARG A 129 -3.09 -5.43 18.84
C ARG A 129 -2.59 -6.86 18.94
N ALA A 130 -1.95 -7.39 17.88
CA ALA A 130 -1.43 -8.75 17.88
C ALA A 130 -0.37 -8.98 18.97
N ARG A 131 0.50 -8.00 19.21
CA ARG A 131 1.50 -8.06 20.29
C ARG A 131 0.87 -8.17 21.68
N ILE A 132 -0.31 -7.59 21.86
CA ILE A 132 -1.03 -7.57 23.14
C ILE A 132 -1.80 -8.88 23.35
N LEU A 133 -2.48 -9.37 22.30
CA LEU A 133 -3.26 -10.61 22.39
C LEU A 133 -2.40 -11.84 22.63
N HIS A 134 -1.11 -11.81 22.27
CA HIS A 134 -0.17 -12.92 22.52
C HIS A 134 0.65 -12.76 23.81
N ARG A 135 0.44 -11.71 24.57
CA ARG A 135 1.00 -11.60 25.94
C ARG A 135 -0.13 -11.81 26.95
N PRO A 136 0.11 -12.50 28.06
CA PRO A 136 -0.82 -12.48 29.19
C PRO A 136 -0.92 -11.01 29.63
N VAL A 137 -2.01 -10.36 29.22
CA VAL A 137 -2.26 -8.90 29.35
C VAL A 137 -2.20 -8.45 30.80
N LEU A 138 -2.33 -9.39 31.73
CA LEU A 138 -2.37 -9.15 33.18
C LEU A 138 -1.00 -9.17 33.86
N SER A 139 0.09 -9.45 33.15
CA SER A 139 1.40 -9.55 33.80
C SER A 139 2.12 -8.20 33.95
N SER A 140 1.64 -7.13 33.29
CA SER A 140 2.31 -5.83 33.34
C SER A 140 1.35 -4.67 33.10
N TRP A 141 1.26 -3.78 34.09
CA TRP A 141 0.58 -2.49 33.99
C TRP A 141 1.11 -1.65 32.81
N GLN A 142 2.40 -1.76 32.51
CA GLN A 142 3.01 -1.07 31.38
C GLN A 142 2.45 -1.51 30.04
N ALA A 143 2.22 -2.80 29.84
CA ALA A 143 1.62 -3.30 28.59
C ALA A 143 0.18 -2.79 28.38
N LEU A 144 -0.58 -2.62 29.46
CA LEU A 144 -1.90 -2.00 29.41
C LEU A 144 -1.83 -0.52 29.04
N LEU A 145 -0.91 0.22 29.61
CA LEU A 145 -0.71 1.63 29.30
C LEU A 145 -0.28 1.82 27.84
N ASP A 146 0.64 1.00 27.33
CA ASP A 146 1.10 1.03 25.94
C ASP A 146 -0.06 0.75 24.97
N TYR A 147 -0.95 -0.18 25.32
CA TYR A 147 -2.18 -0.41 24.56
C TYR A 147 -3.09 0.80 24.52
N CYS A 148 -3.37 1.38 25.70
CA CYS A 148 -4.23 2.56 25.79
C CYS A 148 -3.64 3.72 25.00
N HIS A 149 -2.36 3.94 25.09
CA HIS A 149 -1.66 4.97 24.31
C HIS A 149 -1.76 4.72 22.81
N THR A 150 -1.45 3.52 22.34
CA THR A 150 -1.50 3.18 20.90
C THR A 150 -2.93 3.26 20.34
N ALA A 151 -3.93 2.91 21.14
CA ALA A 151 -5.31 2.84 20.70
C ALA A 151 -6.08 4.16 20.80
N MET A 152 -5.66 5.07 21.67
CA MET A 152 -6.44 6.25 22.03
C MET A 152 -5.71 7.59 21.96
N ALA A 153 -4.38 7.65 22.12
CA ALA A 153 -3.63 8.89 22.28
C ALA A 153 -3.75 9.89 21.09
N HIS A 154 -4.08 9.40 19.90
CA HIS A 154 -4.18 10.24 18.70
C HIS A 154 -5.63 10.46 18.24
N ARG A 155 -6.60 10.20 19.10
CA ARG A 155 -8.02 10.42 18.78
C ARG A 155 -8.49 11.76 19.33
N GLU A 156 -9.21 12.51 18.49
CA GLU A 156 -9.79 13.81 18.85
C GLU A 156 -11.08 13.69 19.69
N ILE A 157 -11.60 12.46 19.84
CA ILE A 157 -12.84 12.19 20.58
C ILE A 157 -12.50 11.30 21.75
N GLU A 158 -12.96 11.67 22.94
CA GLU A 158 -12.87 10.85 24.14
C GLU A 158 -13.59 9.52 23.93
N GLN A 159 -12.92 8.40 24.28
CA GLN A 159 -13.47 7.07 24.17
C GLN A 159 -13.39 6.35 25.52
N PHE A 160 -14.52 5.84 25.98
CA PHE A 160 -14.57 4.90 27.08
C PHE A 160 -14.48 3.47 26.55
N ARG A 161 -13.55 2.67 27.08
CA ARG A 161 -13.38 1.26 26.71
C ARG A 161 -13.38 0.39 27.95
N VAL A 162 -14.16 -0.69 27.90
CA VAL A 162 -14.16 -1.73 28.93
C VAL A 162 -13.29 -2.89 28.43
N LEU A 163 -12.29 -3.26 29.23
CA LEU A 163 -11.47 -4.44 29.00
C LEU A 163 -12.02 -5.57 29.88
N TYR A 164 -12.54 -6.62 29.28
CA TYR A 164 -12.91 -7.83 30.02
C TYR A 164 -11.67 -8.72 30.12
N LEU A 165 -11.32 -9.06 31.35
CA LEU A 165 -10.17 -9.90 31.71
C LEU A 165 -10.63 -11.33 32.00
#